data_3ef1b60467a3c2aa11ad4ddd405a184c
#
_entry.id   3ef1b60467a3c2aa11ad4ddd405a184c
#
_cell.length_a   1.000
_cell.length_b   1.000
_cell.length_c   1.000
_cell.angle_alpha   90.00
_cell.angle_beta   90.00
_cell.angle_gamma   90.00
#
_symmetry.space_group_name_H-M   'P 1'
#
loop_
_entity.id
_entity.type
_entity.pdbx_description
1 polymer ?
#
loop_
_entity_poly.entity_id
_entity_poly.type
_entity_poly.pdbx_seq_one_letter_code
_entity_poly.pdbx_strand_id
1 'polypeptide(L)'
;MRNLTQLRESKQQGALIVRCSPLEGQPLACPNQRPFLQWGGYGGALRLLLCLGLCLATALPTQAKEQDQQTWEVHLLKITRDYKEYKCVKRLIFKESSNNPKAVNGSHYGLAQGRTRYLATASPTAQITWMMKYIRARYDDGCNALRHSNQKGWY
;
A
#
# COMPACT_ATOMS: atom_id res chain seq x y z
N MET A 1 -0.58 3.48 51.09
CA MET A 1 -1.00 2.21 50.46
C MET A 1 -2.38 2.46 49.86
N ARG A 2 -2.48 2.77 48.59
CA ARG A 2 -3.75 2.92 47.87
C ARG A 2 -3.71 2.01 46.63
N ASN A 3 -4.77 1.19 46.48
CA ASN A 3 -4.97 0.10 45.58
C ASN A 3 -4.87 0.48 44.10
N LEU A 4 -4.03 -0.26 43.37
CA LEU A 4 -3.86 -0.26 41.92
C LEU A 4 -4.78 -1.29 41.22
N THR A 5 -6.09 -1.28 41.50
CA THR A 5 -6.99 -2.28 40.93
C THR A 5 -8.22 -1.70 40.22
N GLN A 6 -8.19 -0.47 39.75
CA GLN A 6 -9.37 0.16 39.12
C GLN A 6 -9.07 0.88 37.79
N LEU A 7 -8.26 0.31 36.90
CA LEU A 7 -8.12 0.85 35.53
C LEU A 7 -7.97 -0.26 34.48
N ARG A 8 -8.87 -1.21 34.47
CA ARG A 8 -8.88 -2.28 33.45
C ARG A 8 -10.26 -2.63 32.91
N GLU A 9 -11.14 -1.65 32.80
CA GLU A 9 -12.43 -1.85 32.12
C GLU A 9 -12.83 -0.59 31.39
N SER A 10 -12.43 -0.45 30.14
CA SER A 10 -13.18 0.26 29.09
C SER A 10 -12.35 0.32 27.79
N LYS A 11 -12.49 -0.65 26.92
CA LYS A 11 -12.41 -0.56 25.46
C LYS A 11 -12.59 -1.93 24.81
N GLN A 12 -13.73 -2.54 25.04
CA GLN A 12 -14.27 -3.54 24.11
C GLN A 12 -15.56 -2.99 23.54
N GLN A 13 -15.46 -2.26 22.47
CA GLN A 13 -16.61 -1.98 21.61
C GLN A 13 -16.19 -2.16 20.15
N GLY A 14 -16.79 -3.18 19.54
CA GLY A 14 -17.34 -3.13 18.23
C GLY A 14 -16.51 -3.67 17.09
N ALA A 15 -16.12 -4.94 17.12
CA ALA A 15 -15.92 -5.69 15.89
C ALA A 15 -17.05 -6.73 15.78
N LEU A 16 -18.06 -6.41 15.01
CA LEU A 16 -19.13 -7.33 14.63
C LEU A 16 -18.52 -8.37 13.67
N ILE A 17 -18.00 -9.46 14.24
CA ILE A 17 -17.59 -10.63 13.47
C ILE A 17 -18.86 -11.37 13.09
N VAL A 18 -19.32 -11.19 11.85
CA VAL A 18 -20.35 -12.03 11.25
C VAL A 18 -19.72 -13.40 11.03
N ARG A 19 -19.97 -14.33 11.96
CA ARG A 19 -19.64 -15.76 11.79
C ARG A 19 -20.64 -16.37 10.82
N CYS A 20 -20.20 -16.69 9.61
CA CYS A 20 -20.93 -17.60 8.73
C CYS A 20 -20.67 -19.03 9.20
N SER A 21 -21.69 -19.68 9.79
CA SER A 21 -21.63 -21.10 10.12
C SER A 21 -22.07 -21.91 8.88
N PRO A 22 -21.31 -22.93 8.46
CA PRO A 22 -21.75 -23.83 7.39
C PRO A 22 -22.82 -24.77 7.92
N LEU A 23 -24.03 -24.72 7.36
CA LEU A 23 -25.02 -25.76 7.47
C LEU A 23 -24.84 -26.71 6.27
N GLU A 24 -24.75 -28.00 6.57
CA GLU A 24 -24.55 -29.07 5.59
C GLU A 24 -25.61 -29.02 4.47
N GLY A 25 -25.17 -28.91 3.23
CA GLY A 25 -25.98 -29.19 2.04
C GLY A 25 -26.62 -28.03 1.31
N GLN A 26 -26.29 -26.75 1.59
CA GLN A 26 -26.82 -25.63 0.79
C GLN A 26 -25.71 -24.68 0.29
N PRO A 27 -25.81 -24.17 -0.96
CA PRO A 27 -24.85 -23.17 -1.45
C PRO A 27 -25.00 -21.87 -0.65
N LEU A 28 -23.85 -21.26 -0.29
CA LEU A 28 -23.73 -20.03 0.49
C LEU A 28 -24.51 -18.87 -0.18
N ALA A 29 -25.67 -18.55 0.35
CA ALA A 29 -26.44 -17.36 -0.06
C ALA A 29 -26.04 -16.18 0.84
N CYS A 30 -25.32 -15.22 0.30
CA CYS A 30 -25.09 -13.94 0.96
C CYS A 30 -26.37 -13.10 0.92
N PRO A 31 -26.87 -12.57 2.05
CA PRO A 31 -28.11 -11.79 2.09
C PRO A 31 -27.88 -10.34 1.66
N ASN A 32 -27.57 -10.10 0.40
CA ASN A 32 -27.70 -8.78 -0.24
C ASN A 32 -27.56 -8.82 -1.76
N GLN A 33 -28.09 -9.86 -2.42
CA GLN A 33 -28.33 -9.80 -3.85
C GLN A 33 -29.78 -9.39 -4.10
N ARG A 34 -29.98 -8.16 -4.54
CA ARG A 34 -31.26 -7.69 -5.07
C ARG A 34 -31.65 -8.57 -6.27
N PRO A 35 -32.91 -9.02 -6.39
CA PRO A 35 -33.32 -9.85 -7.52
C PRO A 35 -33.15 -9.05 -8.82
N PHE A 36 -32.29 -9.55 -9.70
CA PHE A 36 -32.10 -9.03 -11.04
C PHE A 36 -33.39 -9.30 -11.83
N LEU A 37 -34.12 -8.24 -12.15
CA LEU A 37 -35.33 -8.29 -12.97
C LEU A 37 -35.06 -9.01 -14.29
N GLN A 38 -35.71 -10.13 -14.45
CA GLN A 38 -35.69 -10.97 -15.65
C GLN A 38 -36.40 -10.25 -16.79
N TRP A 39 -35.64 -9.57 -17.67
CA TRP A 39 -36.14 -9.04 -18.92
C TRP A 39 -35.99 -10.14 -19.98
N GLY A 40 -37.11 -10.79 -20.25
CA GLY A 40 -37.23 -11.65 -21.42
C GLY A 40 -37.26 -10.81 -22.70
N GLY A 41 -36.36 -11.16 -23.65
CA GLY A 41 -36.33 -10.52 -24.96
C GLY A 41 -35.23 -11.13 -25.84
N TYR A 42 -35.60 -11.79 -26.89
CA TYR A 42 -34.75 -12.36 -27.93
C TYR A 42 -33.77 -11.30 -28.46
N GLY A 43 -32.45 -11.51 -28.32
CA GLY A 43 -31.41 -10.62 -28.85
C GLY A 43 -30.07 -10.60 -28.05
N GLY A 44 -29.91 -11.47 -27.03
CA GLY A 44 -28.83 -11.38 -26.06
C GLY A 44 -27.41 -11.78 -26.52
N ALA A 45 -27.29 -12.58 -27.59
CA ALA A 45 -25.98 -13.13 -27.97
C ALA A 45 -25.01 -12.07 -28.56
N LEU A 46 -25.52 -11.13 -29.34
CA LEU A 46 -24.69 -10.10 -29.99
C LEU A 46 -24.26 -8.98 -29.02
N ARG A 47 -25.12 -8.68 -28.00
CA ARG A 47 -24.77 -7.67 -26.97
C ARG A 47 -23.77 -8.17 -25.94
N LEU A 48 -23.79 -9.47 -25.61
CA LEU A 48 -22.80 -10.08 -24.70
C LEU A 48 -21.37 -10.08 -25.28
N LEU A 49 -21.24 -10.30 -26.59
CA LEU A 49 -19.93 -10.26 -27.25
C LEU A 49 -19.33 -8.84 -27.32
N LEU A 50 -20.18 -7.81 -27.48
CA LEU A 50 -19.74 -6.41 -27.46
C LEU A 50 -19.32 -5.94 -26.05
N CYS A 51 -20.02 -6.37 -24.98
CA CYS A 51 -19.64 -6.04 -23.61
C CYS A 51 -18.34 -6.73 -23.17
N LEU A 52 -18.12 -7.98 -23.59
CA LEU A 52 -16.86 -8.72 -23.31
C LEU A 52 -15.65 -8.10 -24.02
N GLY A 53 -15.84 -7.56 -25.21
CA GLY A 53 -14.76 -6.89 -25.96
C GLY A 53 -14.34 -5.54 -25.38
N LEU A 54 -15.26 -4.76 -24.78
CA LEU A 54 -14.95 -3.45 -24.18
C LEU A 54 -14.32 -3.56 -22.79
N CYS A 55 -14.60 -4.62 -22.01
CA CYS A 55 -14.04 -4.78 -20.66
C CYS A 55 -12.55 -5.17 -20.65
N LEU A 56 -12.01 -5.71 -21.75
CA LEU A 56 -10.61 -6.16 -21.82
C LEU A 56 -9.59 -5.02 -22.09
N ALA A 57 -10.06 -3.84 -22.50
CA ALA A 57 -9.16 -2.76 -22.97
C ALA A 57 -8.69 -1.78 -21.87
N THR A 58 -9.21 -1.83 -20.64
CA THR A 58 -8.94 -0.79 -19.63
C THR A 58 -8.10 -1.21 -18.43
N ALA A 59 -7.64 -2.45 -18.36
CA ALA A 59 -7.00 -3.00 -17.14
C ALA A 59 -5.46 -2.94 -17.08
N LEU A 60 -4.78 -2.52 -18.14
CA LEU A 60 -3.31 -2.71 -18.26
C LEU A 60 -2.39 -1.70 -17.52
N PRO A 61 -2.71 -0.42 -17.25
CA PRO A 61 -1.77 0.47 -16.59
C PRO A 61 -1.76 0.38 -15.05
N THR A 62 -2.80 -0.16 -14.44
CA THR A 62 -2.93 -0.21 -12.96
C THR A 62 -2.08 -1.31 -12.34
N GLN A 63 -1.97 -2.46 -13.00
CA GLN A 63 -1.24 -3.60 -12.47
C GLN A 63 0.29 -3.38 -12.40
N ALA A 64 0.88 -2.66 -13.35
CA ALA A 64 2.32 -2.38 -13.33
C ALA A 64 2.75 -1.50 -12.16
N LYS A 65 1.93 -0.51 -11.77
CA LYS A 65 2.22 0.35 -10.60
C LYS A 65 2.11 -0.42 -9.29
N GLU A 66 1.16 -1.30 -9.17
CA GLU A 66 0.94 -2.11 -7.97
C GLU A 66 2.07 -3.14 -7.79
N GLN A 67 2.49 -3.77 -8.88
CA GLN A 67 3.63 -4.71 -8.88
C GLN A 67 4.93 -4.01 -8.46
N ASP A 68 5.24 -2.85 -8.99
CA ASP A 68 6.43 -2.08 -8.64
C ASP A 68 6.42 -1.66 -7.16
N GLN A 69 5.28 -1.21 -6.65
CA GLN A 69 5.12 -0.82 -5.25
C GLN A 69 5.31 -2.01 -4.32
N GLN A 70 4.68 -3.14 -4.59
CA GLN A 70 4.82 -4.35 -3.79
C GLN A 70 6.28 -4.83 -3.75
N THR A 71 6.99 -4.75 -4.86
CA THR A 71 8.38 -5.23 -4.96
C THR A 71 9.34 -4.43 -4.08
N TRP A 72 9.30 -3.09 -4.11
CA TRP A 72 10.22 -2.29 -3.30
C TRP A 72 9.82 -2.25 -1.82
N GLU A 73 8.52 -2.35 -1.48
CA GLU A 73 8.07 -2.45 -0.09
C GLU A 73 8.57 -3.72 0.59
N VAL A 74 8.47 -4.87 -0.09
CA VAL A 74 9.03 -6.14 0.40
C VAL A 74 10.54 -6.05 0.56
N HIS A 75 11.24 -5.40 -0.38
CA HIS A 75 12.67 -5.18 -0.27
C HIS A 75 13.01 -4.29 0.94
N LEU A 76 12.29 -3.19 1.15
CA LEU A 76 12.46 -2.31 2.29
C LEU A 76 12.30 -3.06 3.61
N LEU A 77 11.25 -3.90 3.73
CA LEU A 77 11.00 -4.70 4.93
C LEU A 77 12.17 -5.66 5.24
N LYS A 78 12.82 -6.20 4.20
CA LYS A 78 13.96 -7.12 4.36
C LYS A 78 15.25 -6.43 4.82
N ILE A 79 15.45 -5.16 4.46
CA ILE A 79 16.72 -4.45 4.74
C ILE A 79 16.65 -3.50 5.93
N THR A 80 15.46 -3.26 6.48
CA THR A 80 15.28 -2.53 7.75
C THR A 80 15.59 -3.43 8.95
N ARG A 81 16.02 -2.83 10.06
CA ARG A 81 16.37 -3.55 11.29
C ARG A 81 15.15 -4.19 11.96
N ASP A 82 14.05 -3.46 11.96
CA ASP A 82 12.80 -3.88 12.57
C ASP A 82 11.58 -3.24 11.87
N TYR A 83 10.40 -3.67 12.27
CA TYR A 83 9.14 -3.15 11.72
C TYR A 83 8.87 -1.67 12.06
N LYS A 84 9.46 -1.16 13.13
CA LYS A 84 9.38 0.26 13.51
C LYS A 84 10.16 1.11 12.51
N GLU A 85 11.41 0.73 12.22
CA GLU A 85 12.24 1.39 11.20
C GLU A 85 11.57 1.34 9.82
N TYR A 86 11.02 0.18 9.41
CA TYR A 86 10.24 0.05 8.18
C TYR A 86 9.14 1.10 8.09
N LYS A 87 8.31 1.25 9.11
CA LYS A 87 7.21 2.24 9.13
C LYS A 87 7.73 3.68 9.02
N CYS A 88 8.84 3.98 9.69
CA CYS A 88 9.45 5.30 9.62
C CYS A 88 9.93 5.62 8.19
N VAL A 89 10.66 4.69 7.56
CA VAL A 89 11.18 4.89 6.20
C VAL A 89 10.05 4.94 5.18
N LYS A 90 9.04 4.07 5.29
CA LYS A 90 7.87 4.11 4.42
C LYS A 90 7.15 5.46 4.48
N ARG A 91 6.99 6.03 5.67
CA ARG A 91 6.41 7.36 5.85
C ARG A 91 7.28 8.47 5.25
N LEU A 92 8.60 8.33 5.35
CA LEU A 92 9.54 9.26 4.74
C LEU A 92 9.44 9.21 3.21
N ILE A 93 9.42 8.02 2.60
CA ILE A 93 9.22 7.84 1.15
C ILE A 93 7.91 8.49 0.68
N PHE A 94 6.84 8.31 1.44
CA PHE A 94 5.56 8.95 1.11
C PHE A 94 5.67 10.49 1.09
N LYS A 95 6.37 11.09 2.05
CA LYS A 95 6.60 12.54 2.09
C LYS A 95 7.42 13.04 0.90
N GLU A 96 8.43 12.28 0.48
CA GLU A 96 9.36 12.68 -0.57
C GLU A 96 8.79 12.55 -1.98
N SER A 97 8.11 11.45 -2.25
CA SER A 97 7.72 11.07 -3.62
C SER A 97 6.26 10.60 -3.77
N SER A 98 5.48 10.57 -2.68
CA SER A 98 4.15 9.93 -2.65
C SER A 98 4.19 8.48 -3.16
N ASN A 99 5.27 7.74 -2.82
CA ASN A 99 5.54 6.37 -3.26
C ASN A 99 5.76 6.22 -4.79
N ASN A 100 6.11 7.28 -5.48
CA ASN A 100 6.33 7.23 -6.93
C ASN A 100 7.83 7.04 -7.25
N PRO A 101 8.25 5.88 -7.78
CA PRO A 101 9.65 5.64 -8.14
C PRO A 101 10.13 6.48 -9.34
N LYS A 102 9.21 7.08 -10.08
CA LYS A 102 9.50 7.96 -11.23
C LYS A 102 9.34 9.45 -10.89
N ALA A 103 9.22 9.78 -9.60
CA ALA A 103 9.09 11.18 -9.18
C ALA A 103 10.34 11.98 -9.55
N VAL A 104 10.12 13.19 -10.07
CA VAL A 104 11.19 14.16 -10.40
C VAL A 104 10.78 15.50 -9.84
N ASN A 105 11.67 16.12 -9.07
CA ASN A 105 11.51 17.46 -8.54
C ASN A 105 12.82 18.23 -8.70
N GLY A 106 12.94 18.99 -9.79
CA GLY A 106 14.20 19.64 -10.18
C GLY A 106 15.32 18.63 -10.38
N SER A 107 16.33 18.65 -9.52
CA SER A 107 17.47 17.72 -9.55
C SER A 107 17.32 16.50 -8.63
N HIS A 108 16.13 16.27 -8.07
CA HIS A 108 15.83 15.17 -7.15
C HIS A 108 15.00 14.10 -7.84
N TYR A 109 15.30 12.81 -7.60
CA TYR A 109 14.76 11.70 -8.37
C TYR A 109 14.31 10.53 -7.48
N GLY A 110 13.24 9.87 -7.92
CA GLY A 110 12.78 8.59 -7.42
C GLY A 110 12.15 8.62 -6.03
N LEU A 111 12.04 7.44 -5.43
CA LEU A 111 11.41 7.24 -4.09
C LEU A 111 12.09 8.07 -2.99
N ALA A 112 13.41 8.20 -3.07
CA ALA A 112 14.23 8.87 -2.06
C ALA A 112 14.38 10.37 -2.29
N GLN A 113 13.94 10.90 -3.42
CA GLN A 113 14.21 12.28 -3.86
C GLN A 113 15.69 12.69 -3.66
N GLY A 114 16.59 11.73 -3.92
CA GLY A 114 18.02 11.99 -3.82
C GLY A 114 18.55 12.80 -4.99
N ARG A 115 19.53 13.67 -4.72
CA ARG A 115 20.16 14.55 -5.72
C ARG A 115 21.25 13.82 -6.52
N THR A 116 20.86 12.76 -7.22
CA THR A 116 21.75 12.00 -8.10
C THR A 116 21.00 11.45 -9.31
N ARG A 117 21.58 11.62 -10.52
CA ARG A 117 21.02 11.09 -11.76
C ARG A 117 20.87 9.57 -11.78
N TYR A 118 21.66 8.85 -10.99
CA TYR A 118 21.52 7.40 -10.82
C TYR A 118 20.09 6.99 -10.47
N LEU A 119 19.43 7.74 -9.59
CA LEU A 119 18.06 7.42 -9.14
C LEU A 119 17.00 7.60 -10.24
N ALA A 120 17.27 8.39 -11.27
CA ALA A 120 16.34 8.58 -12.38
C ALA A 120 16.14 7.29 -13.23
N THR A 121 17.17 6.42 -13.27
CA THR A 121 17.16 5.19 -14.07
C THR A 121 17.21 3.92 -13.25
N ALA A 122 17.49 4.03 -11.95
CA ALA A 122 17.57 2.89 -11.04
C ALA A 122 16.21 2.22 -10.84
N SER A 123 16.20 0.89 -10.68
CA SER A 123 14.99 0.16 -10.29
C SER A 123 14.48 0.62 -8.92
N PRO A 124 13.19 0.46 -8.61
CA PRO A 124 12.63 0.87 -7.31
C PRO A 124 13.37 0.25 -6.12
N THR A 125 13.77 -1.01 -6.21
CA THR A 125 14.56 -1.70 -5.16
C THR A 125 15.96 -1.13 -5.02
N ALA A 126 16.61 -0.75 -6.12
CA ALA A 126 17.92 -0.09 -6.09
C ALA A 126 17.83 1.32 -5.48
N GLN A 127 16.75 2.06 -5.75
CA GLN A 127 16.48 3.35 -5.10
C GLN A 127 16.35 3.21 -3.58
N ILE A 128 15.64 2.18 -3.10
CA ILE A 128 15.51 1.88 -1.67
C ILE A 128 16.86 1.50 -1.05
N THR A 129 17.64 0.67 -1.72
CA THR A 129 18.99 0.31 -1.26
C THR A 129 19.88 1.56 -1.12
N TRP A 130 19.84 2.45 -2.10
CA TRP A 130 20.57 3.73 -2.05
C TRP A 130 20.09 4.59 -0.88
N MET A 131 18.76 4.74 -0.72
CA MET A 131 18.16 5.51 0.37
C MET A 131 18.60 5.00 1.75
N MET A 132 18.57 3.69 1.97
CA MET A 132 18.96 3.11 3.24
C MET A 132 20.44 3.30 3.55
N LYS A 133 21.34 3.25 2.53
CA LYS A 133 22.75 3.61 2.71
C LYS A 133 22.91 5.07 3.14
N TYR A 134 22.20 5.98 2.49
CA TYR A 134 22.21 7.40 2.83
C TYR A 134 21.71 7.65 4.25
N ILE A 135 20.56 7.06 4.62
CA ILE A 135 19.97 7.19 5.96
C ILE A 135 20.94 6.71 7.03
N ARG A 136 21.54 5.53 6.86
CA ARG A 136 22.47 4.95 7.83
C ARG A 136 23.74 5.79 7.98
N ALA A 137 24.25 6.33 6.90
CA ALA A 137 25.44 7.18 6.94
C ALA A 137 25.22 8.52 7.65
N ARG A 138 23.98 9.04 7.65
CA ARG A 138 23.69 10.40 8.07
C ARG A 138 22.85 10.52 9.34
N TYR A 139 21.98 9.53 9.59
CA TYR A 139 20.98 9.55 10.66
C TYR A 139 20.99 8.30 11.54
N ASP A 140 21.83 7.31 11.24
CA ASP A 140 21.91 5.99 11.85
C ASP A 140 20.70 5.09 11.55
N ASP A 141 19.47 5.59 11.69
CA ASP A 141 18.26 4.83 11.40
C ASP A 141 17.16 5.66 10.71
N GLY A 142 16.16 4.96 10.16
CA GLY A 142 15.05 5.57 9.43
C GLY A 142 14.13 6.45 10.27
N CYS A 143 14.01 6.18 11.56
CA CYS A 143 13.17 6.99 12.45
C CYS A 143 13.84 8.32 12.81
N ASN A 144 15.16 8.34 12.92
CA ASN A 144 15.94 9.57 13.08
C ASN A 144 15.85 10.44 11.82
N ALA A 145 15.98 9.84 10.64
CA ALA A 145 15.79 10.54 9.36
C ALA A 145 14.39 11.16 9.24
N LEU A 146 13.34 10.41 9.58
CA LEU A 146 11.95 10.91 9.58
C LEU A 146 11.78 12.05 10.59
N ARG A 147 12.35 11.95 11.78
CA ARG A 147 12.31 13.01 12.80
C ARG A 147 12.96 14.28 12.27
N HIS A 148 14.14 14.15 11.67
CA HIS A 148 14.85 15.28 11.05
C HIS A 148 13.99 15.91 9.94
N SER A 149 13.44 15.12 9.03
CA SER A 149 12.55 15.60 7.96
C SER A 149 11.30 16.31 8.51
N ASN A 150 10.74 15.85 9.63
CA ASN A 150 9.59 16.52 10.25
C ASN A 150 9.96 17.89 10.87
N GLN A 151 11.18 18.03 11.37
CA GLN A 151 11.65 19.26 12.01
C GLN A 151 12.19 20.29 11.02
N LYS A 152 12.87 19.83 9.98
CA LYS A 152 13.64 20.68 9.05
C LYS A 152 13.00 20.79 7.66
N GLY A 153 12.05 19.90 7.32
CA GLY A 153 11.42 19.84 6.01
C GLY A 153 12.22 19.06 4.95
N TRP A 154 13.40 18.54 5.30
CA TRP A 154 14.30 17.74 4.44
C TRP A 154 15.06 16.68 5.25
N TYR A 155 15.70 15.72 4.57
CA TYR A 155 16.56 14.72 5.20
C TYR A 155 17.79 14.43 4.35
#